data_c25b85debb8d1631eac3988aec14b965
#
_entry.id   c25b85debb8d1631eac3988aec14b965
#
_cell.length_a   1.000
_cell.length_b   1.000
_cell.length_c   1.000
_cell.angle_alpha   90.00
_cell.angle_beta   90.00
_cell.angle_gamma   90.00
#
_symmetry.space_group_name_H-M   'P 1'
#
loop_
_entity.id
_entity.type
_entity.pdbx_description
1 polymer ?
#
loop_
_entity_poly.entity_id
_entity_poly.type
_entity_poly.pdbx_seq_one_letter_code
_entity_poly.pdbx_strand_id
1 'polypeptide(L)'
;MKILMEKISLLALSLMLVSTYAISPALPEMIIYYGRQGISSDWVELLVSLPSFAIIGVLLLTPWLSRVFSERLIIVSGLCLLSFGGFFPLVNQTYSLVFVSRLILGLGIGLINARAISIISQFFTGRERIKMLGLRGSAEVLGSAFLTFIAGQLLTISWSATLLIYGLGLAILALYLLFVPQVPKKVQVQEQPLKKQAKPEPLTSRRLLYILSLALYAGFVILINSANTLRIPVVVTQFGLGTAQQASFILSLMMLMGILSGTFFSSLVEIFGRSLMSLVVLVLGAGLLVMWLAHSLLVLGIGALLTGFVYSLGVTYVFNLISETIHKRHLHTATTLVLLGCNLGGACASLVLRLFGFFTSGPAEAFAIFGGLSIGLGLVLWLKRRFS
;
A
#
# COMPACT_ATOMS: atom_id res chain seq x y z
N MET A 1 -31.71 8.26 2.48
CA MET A 1 -30.98 7.43 3.46
C MET A 1 -30.37 6.18 2.82
N LYS A 2 -31.12 5.32 2.11
CA LYS A 2 -30.63 4.08 1.48
C LYS A 2 -29.46 4.28 0.51
N ILE A 3 -29.54 5.26 -0.42
CA ILE A 3 -28.47 5.59 -1.39
C ILE A 3 -27.18 6.08 -0.68
N LEU A 4 -27.32 6.83 0.42
CA LEU A 4 -26.14 7.27 1.18
C LEU A 4 -25.46 6.09 1.87
N MET A 5 -26.21 5.17 2.46
CA MET A 5 -25.67 3.96 3.09
C MET A 5 -25.00 3.03 2.09
N GLU A 6 -25.53 2.93 0.87
CA GLU A 6 -24.91 2.19 -0.22
C GLU A 6 -23.53 2.79 -0.58
N LYS A 7 -23.44 4.12 -0.76
CA LYS A 7 -22.18 4.82 -1.01
C LYS A 7 -21.16 4.61 0.10
N ILE A 8 -21.59 4.75 1.36
CA ILE A 8 -20.73 4.53 2.53
C ILE A 8 -20.23 3.08 2.56
N SER A 9 -21.11 2.10 2.32
CA SER A 9 -20.74 0.68 2.33
C SER A 9 -19.73 0.32 1.24
N LEU A 10 -19.85 0.90 0.05
CA LEU A 10 -18.89 0.70 -1.05
C LEU A 10 -17.54 1.39 -0.77
N LEU A 11 -17.55 2.58 -0.16
CA LEU A 11 -16.32 3.26 0.24
C LEU A 11 -15.62 2.56 1.40
N ALA A 12 -16.40 1.99 2.33
CA ALA A 12 -15.88 1.26 3.49
C ALA A 12 -15.01 0.06 3.08
N LEU A 13 -15.27 -0.59 1.94
CA LEU A 13 -14.41 -1.64 1.39
C LEU A 13 -12.95 -1.17 1.25
N SER A 14 -12.76 0.10 0.94
CA SER A 14 -11.42 0.66 0.69
C SER A 14 -10.65 0.97 1.97
N LEU A 15 -11.31 1.09 3.11
CA LEU A 15 -10.65 1.34 4.40
C LEU A 15 -9.65 0.22 4.78
N MET A 16 -9.90 -1.01 4.31
CA MET A 16 -9.09 -2.19 4.66
C MET A 16 -8.02 -2.54 3.62
N LEU A 17 -7.97 -1.86 2.46
CA LEU A 17 -7.10 -2.26 1.34
C LEU A 17 -5.60 -2.13 1.64
N VAL A 18 -5.21 -1.20 2.51
CA VAL A 18 -3.82 -0.96 2.92
C VAL A 18 -3.58 -1.37 4.38
N SER A 19 -4.45 -2.21 4.95
CA SER A 19 -4.34 -2.67 6.34
C SER A 19 -3.20 -3.67 6.58
N THR A 20 -2.52 -4.13 5.53
CA THR A 20 -1.37 -5.06 5.59
C THR A 20 -0.33 -4.61 6.62
N TYR A 21 0.07 -3.34 6.56
CA TYR A 21 1.10 -2.76 7.42
C TYR A 21 0.55 -2.06 8.68
N ALA A 22 -0.76 -2.06 8.88
CA ALA A 22 -1.39 -1.34 10.01
C ALA A 22 -0.93 -1.83 11.39
N ILE A 23 -0.46 -3.08 11.48
CA ILE A 23 0.08 -3.66 12.72
C ILE A 23 1.59 -3.40 12.93
N SER A 24 2.25 -2.67 12.03
CA SER A 24 3.69 -2.41 12.16
C SER A 24 4.10 -1.75 13.49
N PRO A 25 3.27 -0.95 14.19
CA PRO A 25 3.59 -0.48 15.54
C PRO A 25 3.83 -1.60 16.56
N ALA A 26 3.22 -2.78 16.35
CA ALA A 26 3.42 -3.94 17.23
C ALA A 26 4.73 -4.69 16.97
N LEU A 27 5.43 -4.39 15.89
CA LEU A 27 6.62 -5.12 15.45
C LEU A 27 7.71 -5.23 16.54
N PRO A 28 8.05 -4.18 17.31
CA PRO A 28 9.05 -4.29 18.38
C PRO A 28 8.68 -5.32 19.43
N GLU A 29 7.42 -5.34 19.88
CA GLU A 29 6.93 -6.30 20.87
C GLU A 29 6.85 -7.73 20.29
N MET A 30 6.46 -7.87 19.03
CA MET A 30 6.48 -9.15 18.32
C MET A 30 7.90 -9.70 18.22
N ILE A 31 8.90 -8.87 17.92
CA ILE A 31 10.31 -9.26 17.87
C ILE A 31 10.77 -9.78 19.24
N ILE A 32 10.42 -9.12 20.33
CA ILE A 32 10.73 -9.56 21.69
C ILE A 32 10.03 -10.89 22.01
N TYR A 33 8.74 -10.99 21.69
CA TYR A 33 7.93 -12.18 21.98
C TYR A 33 8.44 -13.43 21.23
N TYR A 34 8.68 -13.33 19.94
CA TYR A 34 9.16 -14.44 19.11
C TYR A 34 10.67 -14.67 19.28
N GLY A 35 11.44 -13.65 19.61
CA GLY A 35 12.87 -13.77 19.93
C GLY A 35 13.12 -14.69 21.14
N ARG A 36 12.23 -14.66 22.16
CA ARG A 36 12.26 -15.60 23.28
C ARG A 36 12.01 -17.06 22.87
N GLN A 37 11.42 -17.28 21.71
CA GLN A 37 11.18 -18.60 21.11
C GLN A 37 12.26 -19.01 20.09
N GLY A 38 13.35 -18.23 19.97
CA GLY A 38 14.46 -18.48 19.04
C GLY A 38 14.20 -18.08 17.60
N ILE A 39 13.14 -17.30 17.33
CA ILE A 39 12.82 -16.81 15.97
C ILE A 39 13.50 -15.45 15.77
N SER A 40 14.29 -15.34 14.67
CA SER A 40 15.00 -14.10 14.38
C SER A 40 14.05 -12.96 13.98
N SER A 41 14.49 -11.72 14.20
CA SER A 41 13.74 -10.49 13.86
C SER A 41 13.27 -10.44 12.41
N ASP A 42 14.10 -10.93 11.48
CA ASP A 42 13.80 -10.94 10.04
C ASP A 42 12.55 -11.77 9.70
N TRP A 43 12.40 -12.92 10.35
CA TRP A 43 11.20 -13.75 10.19
C TRP A 43 9.96 -13.10 10.78
N VAL A 44 10.12 -12.33 11.86
CA VAL A 44 9.01 -11.57 12.45
C VAL A 44 8.60 -10.40 11.57
N GLU A 45 9.55 -9.68 10.99
CA GLU A 45 9.28 -8.61 10.01
C GLU A 45 8.56 -9.16 8.77
N LEU A 46 8.91 -10.37 8.33
CA LEU A 46 8.24 -11.03 7.22
C LEU A 46 6.74 -11.24 7.50
N LEU A 47 6.32 -11.52 8.74
CA LEU A 47 4.90 -11.67 9.09
C LEU A 47 4.07 -10.42 8.72
N VAL A 48 4.66 -9.22 8.81
CA VAL A 48 3.97 -7.98 8.47
C VAL A 48 3.86 -7.78 6.96
N SER A 49 4.91 -8.10 6.20
CA SER A 49 4.92 -7.93 4.74
C SER A 49 4.33 -9.12 3.96
N LEU A 50 4.22 -10.28 4.59
CA LEU A 50 3.76 -11.53 3.98
C LEU A 50 2.42 -11.44 3.25
N PRO A 51 1.39 -10.72 3.78
CA PRO A 51 0.13 -10.56 3.07
C PRO A 51 0.29 -9.94 1.68
N SER A 52 1.29 -9.08 1.46
CA SER A 52 1.52 -8.43 0.16
C SER A 52 1.87 -9.45 -0.95
N PHE A 53 2.55 -10.54 -0.62
CA PHE A 53 2.81 -11.63 -1.57
C PHE A 53 1.52 -12.35 -1.96
N ALA A 54 0.64 -12.62 -1.00
CA ALA A 54 -0.65 -13.24 -1.27
C ALA A 54 -1.55 -12.31 -2.12
N ILE A 55 -1.52 -10.99 -1.87
CA ILE A 55 -2.23 -9.99 -2.70
C ILE A 55 -1.77 -10.08 -4.15
N ILE A 56 -0.46 -10.14 -4.41
CA ILE A 56 0.08 -10.28 -5.78
C ILE A 56 -0.46 -11.53 -6.45
N GLY A 57 -0.43 -12.67 -5.75
CA GLY A 57 -0.97 -13.93 -6.26
C GLY A 57 -2.44 -13.81 -6.68
N VAL A 58 -3.27 -13.19 -5.84
CA VAL A 58 -4.69 -12.97 -6.15
C VAL A 58 -4.87 -12.01 -7.33
N LEU A 59 -4.10 -10.93 -7.40
CA LEU A 59 -4.18 -9.97 -8.51
C LEU A 59 -3.85 -10.63 -9.85
N LEU A 60 -2.88 -11.53 -9.89
CA LEU A 60 -2.55 -12.31 -11.09
C LEU A 60 -3.68 -13.29 -11.47
N LEU A 61 -4.38 -13.85 -10.50
CA LEU A 61 -5.50 -14.78 -10.71
C LEU A 61 -6.84 -14.06 -10.96
N THR A 62 -6.91 -12.74 -10.79
CA THR A 62 -8.14 -11.95 -10.92
C THR A 62 -8.89 -12.18 -12.24
N PRO A 63 -8.24 -12.26 -13.44
CA PRO A 63 -8.96 -12.50 -14.69
C PRO A 63 -9.67 -13.86 -14.72
N TRP A 64 -9.13 -14.87 -14.06
CA TRP A 64 -9.73 -16.20 -13.93
C TRP A 64 -10.85 -16.19 -12.88
N LEU A 65 -10.61 -15.63 -11.70
CA LEU A 65 -11.59 -15.53 -10.61
C LEU A 65 -12.87 -14.83 -11.06
N SER A 66 -12.73 -13.78 -11.88
CA SER A 66 -13.87 -13.01 -12.40
C SER A 66 -14.75 -13.77 -13.38
N ARG A 67 -14.23 -14.83 -14.02
CA ARG A 67 -15.00 -15.68 -14.93
C ARG A 67 -15.81 -16.75 -14.18
N VAL A 68 -15.26 -17.22 -13.04
CA VAL A 68 -15.83 -18.35 -12.29
C VAL A 68 -16.79 -17.88 -11.20
N PHE A 69 -16.44 -16.83 -10.47
CA PHE A 69 -17.17 -16.38 -9.29
C PHE A 69 -17.90 -15.05 -9.54
N SER A 70 -19.05 -14.89 -8.87
CA SER A 70 -19.76 -13.62 -8.86
C SER A 70 -18.99 -12.57 -8.05
N GLU A 71 -19.13 -11.31 -8.42
CA GLU A 71 -18.44 -10.21 -7.74
C GLU A 71 -18.79 -10.12 -6.25
N ARG A 72 -20.06 -10.34 -5.91
CA ARG A 72 -20.51 -10.41 -4.52
C ARG A 72 -19.83 -11.53 -3.74
N LEU A 73 -19.70 -12.72 -4.33
CA LEU A 73 -19.04 -13.84 -3.66
C LEU A 73 -17.55 -13.53 -3.41
N ILE A 74 -16.85 -12.91 -4.38
CA ILE A 74 -15.45 -12.52 -4.23
C ILE A 74 -15.28 -11.51 -3.10
N ILE A 75 -16.14 -10.49 -3.00
CA ILE A 75 -16.05 -9.47 -1.94
C ILE A 75 -16.41 -10.07 -0.57
N VAL A 76 -17.47 -10.85 -0.48
CA VAL A 76 -17.89 -11.48 0.79
C VAL A 76 -16.82 -12.45 1.28
N SER A 77 -16.32 -13.34 0.41
CA SER A 77 -15.23 -14.26 0.78
C SER A 77 -13.94 -13.50 1.14
N GLY A 78 -13.66 -12.41 0.42
CA GLY A 78 -12.52 -11.54 0.73
C GLY A 78 -12.61 -10.93 2.14
N LEU A 79 -13.77 -10.38 2.52
CA LEU A 79 -13.99 -9.82 3.85
C LEU A 79 -13.96 -10.89 4.95
N CYS A 80 -14.52 -12.08 4.70
CA CYS A 80 -14.43 -13.20 5.63
C CYS A 80 -12.99 -13.66 5.85
N LEU A 81 -12.22 -13.86 4.77
CA LEU A 81 -10.82 -14.28 4.85
C LEU A 81 -9.94 -13.22 5.52
N LEU A 82 -10.16 -11.93 5.21
CA LEU A 82 -9.47 -10.82 5.85
C LEU A 82 -9.72 -10.83 7.36
N SER A 83 -10.99 -10.91 7.78
CA SER A 83 -11.34 -10.89 9.19
C SER A 83 -10.83 -12.13 9.92
N PHE A 84 -11.05 -13.33 9.36
CA PHE A 84 -10.58 -14.58 9.95
C PHE A 84 -9.06 -14.60 10.06
N GLY A 85 -8.34 -14.32 8.97
CA GLY A 85 -6.88 -14.28 8.96
C GLY A 85 -6.32 -13.20 9.90
N GLY A 86 -7.04 -12.08 10.07
CA GLY A 86 -6.67 -11.03 11.01
C GLY A 86 -6.87 -11.42 12.48
N PHE A 87 -8.01 -12.05 12.81
CA PHE A 87 -8.34 -12.42 14.18
C PHE A 87 -7.66 -13.69 14.70
N PHE A 88 -7.34 -14.62 13.82
CA PHE A 88 -6.83 -15.93 14.25
C PHE A 88 -5.66 -15.85 15.25
N PRO A 89 -4.66 -14.95 15.09
CA PRO A 89 -3.56 -14.87 16.04
C PRO A 89 -3.94 -14.34 17.44
N LEU A 90 -5.15 -13.82 17.64
CA LEU A 90 -5.65 -13.52 19.00
C LEU A 90 -5.83 -14.79 19.84
N VAL A 91 -6.23 -15.88 19.19
CA VAL A 91 -6.48 -17.16 19.85
C VAL A 91 -5.20 -17.99 19.95
N ASN A 92 -4.38 -17.98 18.92
CA ASN A 92 -3.15 -18.77 18.89
C ASN A 92 -2.00 -17.97 18.27
N GLN A 93 -0.96 -17.74 19.06
CA GLN A 93 0.20 -16.93 18.73
C GLN A 93 1.42 -17.75 18.26
N THR A 94 1.25 -19.07 17.99
CA THR A 94 2.32 -19.89 17.44
C THR A 94 2.74 -19.35 16.07
N TYR A 95 4.05 -19.15 15.86
CA TYR A 95 4.60 -18.51 14.67
C TYR A 95 4.06 -19.08 13.34
N SER A 96 4.07 -20.43 13.21
CA SER A 96 3.59 -21.09 11.98
C SER A 96 2.11 -20.82 11.68
N LEU A 97 1.28 -20.76 12.72
CA LEU A 97 -0.15 -20.47 12.57
C LEU A 97 -0.39 -18.99 12.25
N VAL A 98 0.38 -18.10 12.88
CA VAL A 98 0.36 -16.68 12.54
C VAL A 98 0.82 -16.47 11.09
N PHE A 99 1.87 -17.16 10.65
CA PHE A 99 2.33 -17.12 9.26
C PHE A 99 1.22 -17.48 8.27
N VAL A 100 0.53 -18.59 8.48
CA VAL A 100 -0.62 -19.01 7.64
C VAL A 100 -1.76 -18.00 7.71
N SER A 101 -2.07 -17.48 8.89
CA SER A 101 -3.12 -16.46 9.06
C SER A 101 -2.83 -15.18 8.28
N ARG A 102 -1.55 -14.79 8.18
CA ARG A 102 -1.12 -13.65 7.36
C ARG A 102 -1.31 -13.86 5.87
N LEU A 103 -1.07 -15.07 5.39
CA LEU A 103 -1.38 -15.43 3.99
C LEU A 103 -2.89 -15.35 3.73
N ILE A 104 -3.71 -15.90 4.63
CA ILE A 104 -5.17 -15.85 4.53
C ILE A 104 -5.67 -14.40 4.53
N LEU A 105 -5.13 -13.55 5.41
CA LEU A 105 -5.40 -12.11 5.43
C LEU A 105 -5.10 -11.47 4.06
N GLY A 106 -3.92 -11.76 3.52
CA GLY A 106 -3.49 -11.23 2.23
C GLY A 106 -4.38 -11.69 1.06
N LEU A 107 -4.82 -12.95 1.05
CA LEU A 107 -5.81 -13.45 0.09
C LEU A 107 -7.11 -12.64 0.19
N GLY A 108 -7.59 -12.39 1.40
CA GLY A 108 -8.80 -11.59 1.64
C GLY A 108 -8.67 -10.16 1.11
N ILE A 109 -7.58 -9.46 1.46
CA ILE A 109 -7.31 -8.09 0.96
C ILE A 109 -7.20 -8.09 -0.57
N GLY A 110 -6.49 -9.07 -1.16
CA GLY A 110 -6.31 -9.19 -2.61
C GLY A 110 -7.64 -9.34 -3.36
N LEU A 111 -8.55 -10.17 -2.85
CA LEU A 111 -9.89 -10.36 -3.42
C LEU A 111 -10.70 -9.06 -3.41
N ILE A 112 -10.68 -8.31 -2.31
CA ILE A 112 -11.39 -7.03 -2.21
C ILE A 112 -10.75 -6.02 -3.16
N ASN A 113 -9.42 -5.90 -3.16
CA ASN A 113 -8.69 -4.95 -4.00
C ASN A 113 -8.95 -5.17 -5.49
N ALA A 114 -9.01 -6.43 -5.92
CA ALA A 114 -9.32 -6.81 -7.29
C ALA A 114 -10.71 -6.31 -7.75
N ARG A 115 -11.64 -6.04 -6.82
CA ARG A 115 -13.03 -5.67 -7.10
C ARG A 115 -13.43 -4.26 -6.69
N ALA A 116 -12.67 -3.60 -5.82
CA ALA A 116 -13.02 -2.30 -5.26
C ALA A 116 -13.24 -1.20 -6.31
N ILE A 117 -12.56 -1.26 -7.46
CA ILE A 117 -12.73 -0.32 -8.57
C ILE A 117 -13.92 -0.73 -9.46
N SER A 118 -14.03 -2.02 -9.78
CA SER A 118 -15.06 -2.52 -10.70
C SER A 118 -16.45 -2.35 -10.12
N ILE A 119 -16.63 -2.64 -8.83
CA ILE A 119 -17.93 -2.52 -8.18
C ILE A 119 -18.43 -1.07 -8.17
N ILE A 120 -17.58 -0.07 -7.88
CA ILE A 120 -17.95 1.33 -7.96
C ILE A 120 -18.42 1.69 -9.38
N SER A 121 -17.73 1.15 -10.39
CA SER A 121 -18.03 1.41 -11.80
C SER A 121 -19.33 0.76 -12.28
N GLN A 122 -19.87 -0.23 -11.54
CA GLN A 122 -21.16 -0.85 -11.85
C GLN A 122 -22.34 -0.05 -11.29
N PHE A 123 -22.14 0.59 -10.12
CA PHE A 123 -23.21 1.34 -9.45
C PHE A 123 -23.27 2.81 -9.89
N PHE A 124 -22.15 3.39 -10.32
CA PHE A 124 -22.05 4.81 -10.64
C PHE A 124 -21.53 5.05 -12.05
N THR A 125 -22.05 6.08 -12.72
CA THR A 125 -21.66 6.48 -14.09
C THR A 125 -21.27 7.96 -14.13
N GLY A 126 -20.60 8.37 -15.22
CA GLY A 126 -20.29 9.77 -15.48
C GLY A 126 -19.52 10.46 -14.36
N ARG A 127 -19.94 11.67 -13.99
CA ARG A 127 -19.29 12.53 -12.99
C ARG A 127 -19.33 11.93 -11.59
N GLU A 128 -20.41 11.21 -11.26
CA GLU A 128 -20.56 10.56 -9.96
C GLU A 128 -19.57 9.41 -9.75
N ARG A 129 -19.31 8.61 -10.79
CA ARG A 129 -18.27 7.58 -10.78
C ARG A 129 -16.89 8.17 -10.50
N ILE A 130 -16.53 9.29 -11.15
CA ILE A 130 -15.24 9.95 -10.94
C ILE A 130 -15.12 10.42 -9.48
N LYS A 131 -16.19 11.01 -8.94
CA LYS A 131 -16.23 11.43 -7.53
C LYS A 131 -16.06 10.26 -6.58
N MET A 132 -16.77 9.15 -6.81
CA MET A 132 -16.68 7.95 -5.96
C MET A 132 -15.31 7.28 -6.02
N LEU A 133 -14.65 7.26 -7.19
CA LEU A 133 -13.28 6.75 -7.31
C LEU A 133 -12.26 7.64 -6.58
N GLY A 134 -12.44 8.95 -6.60
CA GLY A 134 -11.63 9.88 -5.79
C GLY A 134 -11.82 9.67 -4.29
N LEU A 135 -13.08 9.58 -3.84
CA LEU A 135 -13.40 9.30 -2.43
C LEU A 135 -12.88 7.92 -1.98
N ARG A 136 -12.84 6.93 -2.88
CA ARG A 136 -12.23 5.63 -2.62
C ARG A 136 -10.75 5.77 -2.26
N GLY A 137 -9.98 6.53 -3.04
CA GLY A 137 -8.56 6.76 -2.75
C GLY A 137 -8.36 7.45 -1.39
N SER A 138 -9.18 8.45 -1.08
CA SER A 138 -9.15 9.12 0.23
C SER A 138 -9.52 8.15 1.37
N ALA A 139 -10.52 7.30 1.18
CA ALA A 139 -10.92 6.29 2.16
C ALA A 139 -9.79 5.27 2.43
N GLU A 140 -9.04 4.89 1.39
CA GLU A 140 -7.89 3.99 1.50
C GLU A 140 -6.79 4.58 2.40
N VAL A 141 -6.43 5.85 2.18
CA VAL A 141 -5.42 6.57 2.99
C VAL A 141 -5.91 6.78 4.43
N LEU A 142 -7.16 7.25 4.59
CA LEU A 142 -7.77 7.46 5.90
C LEU A 142 -7.88 6.14 6.68
N GLY A 143 -8.30 5.06 6.02
CA GLY A 143 -8.38 3.73 6.62
C GLY A 143 -7.03 3.25 7.13
N SER A 144 -5.99 3.36 6.29
CA SER A 144 -4.63 2.99 6.67
C SER A 144 -4.12 3.78 7.88
N ALA A 145 -4.26 5.11 7.86
CA ALA A 145 -3.83 5.97 8.96
C ALA A 145 -4.60 5.68 10.25
N PHE A 146 -5.92 5.55 10.17
CA PHE A 146 -6.79 5.27 11.32
C PHE A 146 -6.49 3.90 11.93
N LEU A 147 -6.38 2.84 11.12
CA LEU A 147 -6.08 1.50 11.60
C LEU A 147 -4.70 1.43 12.25
N THR A 148 -3.69 2.09 11.68
CA THR A 148 -2.35 2.15 12.26
C THR A 148 -2.35 2.89 13.60
N PHE A 149 -3.10 4.00 13.71
CA PHE A 149 -3.25 4.73 14.96
C PHE A 149 -3.92 3.87 16.03
N ILE A 150 -5.06 3.22 15.70
CA ILE A 150 -5.78 2.35 16.64
C ILE A 150 -4.91 1.15 17.04
N ALA A 151 -4.19 0.53 16.11
CA ALA A 151 -3.24 -0.54 16.44
C ALA A 151 -2.22 -0.09 17.49
N GLY A 152 -1.67 1.13 17.33
CA GLY A 152 -0.76 1.70 18.33
C GLY A 152 -1.41 1.90 19.70
N GLN A 153 -2.68 2.33 19.77
CA GLN A 153 -3.37 2.45 21.06
C GLN A 153 -3.63 1.08 21.70
N LEU A 154 -3.95 0.07 20.93
CA LEU A 154 -4.19 -1.29 21.43
C LEU A 154 -2.93 -1.96 21.98
N LEU A 155 -1.74 -1.47 21.66
CA LEU A 155 -0.47 -1.92 22.28
C LEU A 155 -0.42 -1.72 23.79
N THR A 156 -1.20 -0.80 24.36
CA THR A 156 -1.31 -0.66 25.83
C THR A 156 -1.84 -1.94 26.50
N ILE A 157 -2.54 -2.79 25.74
CA ILE A 157 -3.11 -4.05 26.24
C ILE A 157 -2.13 -5.19 25.92
N SER A 158 -1.79 -5.39 24.66
CA SER A 158 -0.81 -6.39 24.19
C SER A 158 -0.55 -6.21 22.69
N TRP A 159 0.56 -6.78 22.19
CA TRP A 159 0.82 -6.80 20.75
C TRP A 159 -0.28 -7.56 19.97
N SER A 160 -0.84 -8.62 20.55
CA SER A 160 -1.92 -9.38 19.90
C SER A 160 -3.23 -8.60 19.85
N ALA A 161 -3.51 -7.71 20.83
CA ALA A 161 -4.69 -6.85 20.81
C ALA A 161 -4.73 -5.93 19.58
N THR A 162 -3.57 -5.58 18.99
CA THR A 162 -3.52 -4.79 17.75
C THR A 162 -4.27 -5.44 16.59
N LEU A 163 -4.43 -6.76 16.63
CA LEU A 163 -5.13 -7.53 15.60
C LEU A 163 -6.65 -7.32 15.61
N LEU A 164 -7.20 -6.76 16.68
CA LEU A 164 -8.62 -6.37 16.76
C LEU A 164 -9.03 -5.38 15.67
N ILE A 165 -8.08 -4.63 15.10
CA ILE A 165 -8.35 -3.73 13.96
C ILE A 165 -8.99 -4.46 12.77
N TYR A 166 -8.67 -5.74 12.57
CA TYR A 166 -9.25 -6.54 11.49
C TYR A 166 -10.72 -6.90 11.72
N GLY A 167 -11.23 -6.69 12.93
CA GLY A 167 -12.66 -6.78 13.26
C GLY A 167 -13.51 -5.77 12.49
N LEU A 168 -12.92 -4.66 12.05
CA LEU A 168 -13.58 -3.72 11.15
C LEU A 168 -14.04 -4.42 9.84
N GLY A 169 -13.33 -5.46 9.39
CA GLY A 169 -13.75 -6.25 8.24
C GLY A 169 -15.12 -6.89 8.39
N LEU A 170 -15.49 -7.37 9.60
CA LEU A 170 -16.83 -7.90 9.88
C LEU A 170 -17.90 -6.81 9.87
N ALA A 171 -17.60 -5.63 10.42
CA ALA A 171 -18.51 -4.49 10.37
C ALA A 171 -18.75 -4.05 8.92
N ILE A 172 -17.69 -4.00 8.10
CA ILE A 172 -17.79 -3.69 6.66
C ILE A 172 -18.57 -4.79 5.92
N LEU A 173 -18.38 -6.06 6.28
CA LEU A 173 -19.16 -7.17 5.72
C LEU A 173 -20.65 -7.01 6.02
N ALA A 174 -21.01 -6.68 7.26
CA ALA A 174 -22.40 -6.42 7.64
C ALA A 174 -22.99 -5.24 6.84
N LEU A 175 -22.27 -4.12 6.74
CA LEU A 175 -22.69 -2.97 5.93
C LEU A 175 -22.87 -3.36 4.46
N TYR A 176 -21.93 -4.11 3.89
CA TYR A 176 -22.01 -4.56 2.51
C TYR A 176 -23.21 -5.45 2.24
N LEU A 177 -23.48 -6.43 3.12
CA LEU A 177 -24.58 -7.37 2.96
C LEU A 177 -25.96 -6.69 3.13
N LEU A 178 -26.06 -5.68 4.03
CA LEU A 178 -27.31 -5.00 4.34
C LEU A 178 -27.67 -3.93 3.30
N PHE A 179 -26.68 -3.19 2.78
CA PHE A 179 -26.95 -1.97 2.01
C PHE A 179 -26.57 -2.05 0.54
N VAL A 180 -25.67 -2.98 0.13
CA VAL A 180 -25.30 -3.11 -1.28
C VAL A 180 -26.21 -4.13 -1.96
N PRO A 181 -27.07 -3.70 -2.92
CA PRO A 181 -27.99 -4.58 -3.59
C PRO A 181 -27.28 -5.60 -4.45
N GLN A 182 -27.92 -6.75 -4.69
CA GLN A 182 -27.39 -7.73 -5.65
C GLN A 182 -27.56 -7.16 -7.07
N VAL A 183 -26.42 -7.00 -7.78
CA VAL A 183 -26.47 -6.67 -9.20
C VAL A 183 -26.93 -7.92 -9.95
N PRO A 184 -28.04 -7.88 -10.69
CA PRO A 184 -28.45 -9.00 -11.54
C PRO A 184 -27.34 -9.33 -12.53
N LYS A 185 -27.04 -10.61 -12.77
CA LYS A 185 -26.03 -11.06 -13.74
C LYS A 185 -26.14 -10.44 -15.16
N LYS A 186 -27.28 -9.85 -15.50
CA LYS A 186 -27.55 -9.19 -16.80
C LYS A 186 -26.99 -7.78 -16.95
N VAL A 187 -26.53 -7.13 -15.85
CA VAL A 187 -25.79 -5.86 -15.90
C VAL A 187 -24.30 -6.13 -15.69
N GLN A 188 -23.77 -7.22 -16.22
CA GLN A 188 -22.42 -7.13 -16.72
C GLN A 188 -22.51 -6.03 -17.78
N VAL A 189 -21.99 -4.84 -17.41
CA VAL A 189 -21.66 -3.83 -18.40
C VAL A 189 -21.02 -4.65 -19.50
N GLN A 190 -21.71 -4.75 -20.64
CA GLN A 190 -21.02 -4.96 -21.89
C GLN A 190 -19.88 -3.95 -21.81
N GLU A 191 -18.69 -4.39 -21.42
CA GLU A 191 -17.52 -3.85 -22.08
C GLU A 191 -17.97 -3.89 -23.50
N GLN A 192 -18.40 -2.71 -24.02
CA GLN A 192 -18.83 -2.62 -25.41
C GLN A 192 -17.76 -3.41 -26.13
N PRO A 193 -18.14 -4.53 -26.82
CA PRO A 193 -17.15 -5.32 -27.48
C PRO A 193 -16.43 -4.28 -28.31
N LEU A 194 -15.22 -3.91 -27.86
CA LEU A 194 -14.35 -3.00 -28.58
C LEU A 194 -14.45 -3.55 -29.98
N LYS A 195 -15.19 -2.84 -30.86
CA LYS A 195 -15.44 -3.19 -32.24
C LYS A 195 -14.23 -3.96 -32.68
N LYS A 196 -14.37 -5.20 -33.22
CA LYS A 196 -13.29 -6.11 -33.62
C LYS A 196 -12.07 -5.29 -34.04
N GLN A 197 -11.33 -4.80 -33.06
CA GLN A 197 -10.17 -3.97 -33.29
C GLN A 197 -9.13 -4.96 -33.81
N ALA A 198 -8.56 -4.62 -34.94
CA ALA A 198 -7.44 -5.31 -35.54
C ALA A 198 -6.51 -5.88 -34.46
N LYS A 199 -5.97 -7.11 -34.71
CA LYS A 199 -5.05 -7.81 -33.79
C LYS A 199 -4.18 -6.80 -33.04
N PRO A 200 -4.06 -6.88 -31.71
CA PRO A 200 -3.30 -5.90 -30.95
C PRO A 200 -1.90 -5.80 -31.57
N GLU A 201 -1.56 -4.62 -32.10
CA GLU A 201 -0.17 -4.35 -32.43
C GLU A 201 0.66 -4.58 -31.16
N PRO A 202 1.70 -5.41 -31.19
CA PRO A 202 2.52 -5.68 -30.02
C PRO A 202 3.09 -4.35 -29.49
N LEU A 203 3.12 -4.21 -28.17
CA LEU A 203 3.83 -3.11 -27.53
C LEU A 203 5.27 -3.10 -28.04
N THR A 204 5.67 -2.01 -28.70
CA THR A 204 7.06 -1.84 -29.14
C THR A 204 7.98 -2.03 -27.93
N SER A 205 9.08 -2.77 -28.07
CA SER A 205 10.04 -3.06 -27.00
C SER A 205 10.48 -1.79 -26.25
N ARG A 206 10.65 -0.67 -26.96
CA ARG A 206 10.98 0.63 -26.36
C ARG A 206 9.87 1.16 -25.44
N ARG A 207 8.60 0.99 -25.80
CA ARG A 207 7.45 1.40 -24.95
C ARG A 207 7.30 0.48 -23.74
N LEU A 208 7.51 -0.83 -23.93
CA LEU A 208 7.51 -1.78 -22.82
C LEU A 208 8.61 -1.44 -21.81
N LEU A 209 9.82 -1.16 -22.27
CA LEU A 209 10.95 -0.77 -21.40
C LEU A 209 10.64 0.52 -20.63
N TYR A 210 9.99 1.49 -21.28
CA TYR A 210 9.54 2.72 -20.61
C TYR A 210 8.52 2.42 -19.49
N ILE A 211 7.51 1.59 -19.75
CA ILE A 211 6.51 1.19 -18.75
C ILE A 211 7.19 0.44 -17.60
N LEU A 212 8.11 -0.48 -17.90
CA LEU A 212 8.85 -1.22 -16.89
C LEU A 212 9.75 -0.29 -16.04
N SER A 213 10.37 0.72 -16.62
CA SER A 213 11.15 1.71 -15.87
C SER A 213 10.27 2.53 -14.90
N LEU A 214 9.05 2.88 -15.31
CA LEU A 214 8.07 3.54 -14.44
C LEU A 214 7.57 2.60 -13.34
N ALA A 215 7.35 1.32 -13.65
CA ALA A 215 6.97 0.31 -12.68
C ALA A 215 8.06 0.06 -11.63
N LEU A 216 9.33 0.01 -12.05
CA LEU A 216 10.48 -0.11 -11.16
C LEU A 216 10.63 1.13 -10.27
N TYR A 217 10.46 2.33 -10.82
CA TYR A 217 10.49 3.57 -10.05
C TYR A 217 9.39 3.59 -8.97
N ALA A 218 8.14 3.32 -9.36
CA ALA A 218 7.03 3.27 -8.41
C ALA A 218 7.24 2.17 -7.36
N GLY A 219 7.71 0.98 -7.78
CA GLY A 219 8.06 -0.12 -6.89
C GLY A 219 9.16 0.26 -5.89
N PHE A 220 10.20 0.98 -6.33
CA PHE A 220 11.27 1.47 -5.46
C PHE A 220 10.75 2.45 -4.41
N VAL A 221 9.91 3.41 -4.81
CA VAL A 221 9.32 4.39 -3.88
C VAL A 221 8.40 3.71 -2.87
N ILE A 222 7.59 2.74 -3.30
CA ILE A 222 6.73 1.94 -2.40
C ILE A 222 7.56 1.05 -1.46
N LEU A 223 8.64 0.44 -1.96
CA LEU A 223 9.55 -0.38 -1.16
C LEU A 223 10.12 0.43 0.01
N ILE A 224 10.58 1.65 -0.26
CA ILE A 224 11.11 2.53 0.79
C ILE A 224 10.02 2.90 1.79
N ASN A 225 8.83 3.29 1.32
CA ASN A 225 7.72 3.63 2.21
C ASN A 225 7.33 2.46 3.11
N SER A 226 7.28 1.24 2.57
CA SER A 226 6.98 0.02 3.33
C SER A 226 8.11 -0.31 4.32
N ALA A 227 9.37 -0.14 3.91
CA ALA A 227 10.52 -0.30 4.79
C ALA A 227 10.51 0.71 5.95
N ASN A 228 10.16 1.99 5.68
CA ASN A 228 9.98 3.00 6.71
C ASN A 228 8.91 2.60 7.72
N THR A 229 7.78 2.07 7.22
CA THR A 229 6.67 1.61 8.07
C THR A 229 7.10 0.48 9.01
N LEU A 230 8.02 -0.39 8.58
CA LEU A 230 8.59 -1.44 9.41
C LEU A 230 9.67 -0.91 10.39
N ARG A 231 10.53 0.00 9.93
CA ARG A 231 11.70 0.45 10.69
C ARG A 231 11.40 1.55 11.70
N ILE A 232 10.47 2.47 11.44
CA ILE A 232 10.16 3.57 12.36
C ILE A 232 9.81 3.07 13.76
N PRO A 233 8.89 2.11 13.98
CA PRO A 233 8.59 1.62 15.33
C PRO A 233 9.79 0.97 16.01
N VAL A 234 10.59 0.21 15.28
CA VAL A 234 11.79 -0.47 15.79
C VAL A 234 12.84 0.54 16.23
N VAL A 235 13.14 1.54 15.40
CA VAL A 235 14.12 2.61 15.70
C VAL A 235 13.67 3.44 16.91
N VAL A 236 12.39 3.85 16.92
CA VAL A 236 11.83 4.66 18.02
C VAL A 236 11.97 3.95 19.37
N THR A 237 11.67 2.66 19.42
CA THR A 237 11.69 1.89 20.67
C THR A 237 13.11 1.45 21.06
N GLN A 238 13.92 0.96 20.13
CA GLN A 238 15.27 0.47 20.44
C GLN A 238 16.25 1.59 20.81
N PHE A 239 16.11 2.78 20.20
CA PHE A 239 16.96 3.92 20.56
C PHE A 239 16.37 4.79 21.68
N GLY A 240 15.24 4.37 22.29
CA GLY A 240 14.62 5.09 23.38
C GLY A 240 14.12 6.50 23.00
N LEU A 241 13.84 6.75 21.71
CA LEU A 241 13.35 8.04 21.22
C LEU A 241 11.89 8.28 21.63
N GLY A 242 11.14 7.22 21.94
CA GLY A 242 9.74 7.27 22.32
C GLY A 242 9.11 5.89 22.47
N THR A 243 7.79 5.89 22.60
CA THR A 243 6.99 4.67 22.75
C THR A 243 6.48 4.16 21.40
N ALA A 244 6.03 2.90 21.35
CA ALA A 244 5.40 2.32 20.17
C ALA A 244 4.10 3.06 19.77
N GLN A 245 3.34 3.61 20.74
CA GLN A 245 2.18 4.46 20.48
C GLN A 245 2.57 5.77 19.76
N GLN A 246 3.66 6.39 20.20
CA GLN A 246 4.18 7.61 19.54
C GLN A 246 4.68 7.29 18.12
N ALA A 247 5.32 6.13 17.92
CA ALA A 247 5.69 5.66 16.58
C ALA A 247 4.46 5.46 15.68
N SER A 248 3.37 4.87 16.22
CA SER A 248 2.12 4.69 15.46
C SER A 248 1.49 6.01 15.06
N PHE A 249 1.56 7.03 15.92
CA PHE A 249 1.08 8.37 15.62
C PHE A 249 1.87 9.00 14.46
N ILE A 250 3.22 8.90 14.49
CA ILE A 250 4.08 9.37 13.39
C ILE A 250 3.73 8.64 12.08
N LEU A 251 3.57 7.31 12.12
CA LEU A 251 3.19 6.53 10.94
C LEU A 251 1.83 6.95 10.37
N SER A 252 0.86 7.20 11.24
CA SER A 252 -0.47 7.65 10.83
C SER A 252 -0.41 9.02 10.17
N LEU A 253 0.35 9.96 10.74
CA LEU A 253 0.57 11.28 10.14
C LEU A 253 1.33 11.15 8.81
N MET A 254 2.36 10.30 8.73
CA MET A 254 3.09 10.01 7.49
C MET A 254 2.13 9.54 6.38
N MET A 255 1.19 8.65 6.69
CA MET A 255 0.18 8.20 5.73
C MET A 255 -0.77 9.31 5.32
N LEU A 256 -1.22 10.16 6.26
CA LEU A 256 -2.10 11.30 5.96
C LEU A 256 -1.43 12.35 5.06
N MET A 257 -0.09 12.43 5.04
CA MET A 257 0.63 13.29 4.09
C MET A 257 0.31 12.96 2.62
N GLY A 258 -0.17 11.74 2.33
CA GLY A 258 -0.68 11.36 1.01
C GLY A 258 -1.88 12.20 0.55
N ILE A 259 -2.75 12.63 1.45
CA ILE A 259 -3.89 13.51 1.13
C ILE A 259 -3.37 14.90 0.76
N LEU A 260 -2.45 15.45 1.57
CA LEU A 260 -1.81 16.73 1.27
C LEU A 260 -1.06 16.70 -0.07
N SER A 261 -0.33 15.62 -0.32
CA SER A 261 0.34 15.39 -1.60
C SER A 261 -0.65 15.44 -2.78
N GLY A 262 -1.81 14.80 -2.65
CA GLY A 262 -2.86 14.82 -3.65
C GLY A 262 -3.45 16.22 -3.90
N THR A 263 -3.63 17.04 -2.85
CA THR A 263 -4.15 18.43 -2.98
C THR A 263 -3.18 19.36 -3.71
N PHE A 264 -1.88 19.20 -3.48
CA PHE A 264 -0.84 20.02 -4.12
C PHE A 264 -0.34 19.43 -5.45
N PHE A 265 -0.82 18.27 -5.87
CA PHE A 265 -0.30 17.53 -7.02
C PHE A 265 -0.27 18.35 -8.30
N SER A 266 -1.39 18.96 -8.70
CA SER A 266 -1.48 19.75 -9.94
C SER A 266 -0.49 20.92 -9.96
N SER A 267 -0.44 21.68 -8.88
CA SER A 267 0.48 22.83 -8.76
C SER A 267 1.95 22.40 -8.83
N LEU A 268 2.29 21.26 -8.18
CA LEU A 268 3.66 20.75 -8.22
C LEU A 268 4.04 20.21 -9.61
N VAL A 269 3.10 19.60 -10.33
CA VAL A 269 3.31 19.17 -11.72
C VAL A 269 3.49 20.38 -12.64
N GLU A 270 2.71 21.44 -12.48
CA GLU A 270 2.84 22.68 -13.25
C GLU A 270 4.20 23.36 -13.03
N ILE A 271 4.67 23.46 -11.77
CA ILE A 271 5.93 24.13 -11.41
C ILE A 271 7.14 23.30 -11.84
N PHE A 272 7.17 22.01 -11.52
CA PHE A 272 8.36 21.17 -11.69
C PHE A 272 8.33 20.30 -12.95
N GLY A 273 7.16 20.06 -13.53
CA GLY A 273 6.98 19.28 -14.75
C GLY A 273 7.76 17.96 -14.73
N ARG A 274 8.57 17.72 -15.75
CA ARG A 274 9.38 16.49 -15.87
C ARG A 274 10.47 16.34 -14.81
N SER A 275 10.83 17.42 -14.06
CA SER A 275 11.81 17.32 -12.96
C SER A 275 11.24 16.65 -11.73
N LEU A 276 9.92 16.51 -11.66
CA LEU A 276 9.24 16.04 -10.45
C LEU A 276 9.72 14.63 -10.03
N MET A 277 9.98 13.73 -10.99
CA MET A 277 10.51 12.40 -10.66
C MET A 277 11.86 12.44 -9.94
N SER A 278 12.79 13.26 -10.44
CA SER A 278 14.11 13.39 -9.78
C SER A 278 13.98 14.10 -8.43
N LEU A 279 13.15 15.16 -8.36
CA LEU A 279 12.91 15.89 -7.11
C LEU A 279 12.33 15.00 -6.03
N VAL A 280 11.33 14.17 -6.36
CA VAL A 280 10.69 13.23 -5.41
C VAL A 280 11.73 12.32 -4.76
N VAL A 281 12.59 11.66 -5.54
CA VAL A 281 13.58 10.74 -4.94
C VAL A 281 14.73 11.46 -4.25
N LEU A 282 15.10 12.68 -4.66
CA LEU A 282 16.06 13.50 -3.93
C LEU A 282 15.53 13.92 -2.56
N VAL A 283 14.28 14.41 -2.50
CA VAL A 283 13.64 14.80 -1.24
C VAL A 283 13.34 13.58 -0.37
N LEU A 284 12.96 12.44 -0.99
CA LEU A 284 12.82 11.17 -0.29
C LEU A 284 14.14 10.77 0.39
N GLY A 285 15.25 10.85 -0.34
CA GLY A 285 16.58 10.57 0.19
C GLY A 285 16.98 11.54 1.31
N ALA A 286 16.70 12.83 1.16
CA ALA A 286 16.96 13.81 2.21
C ALA A 286 16.13 13.52 3.48
N GLY A 287 14.84 13.19 3.36
CA GLY A 287 14.00 12.80 4.48
C GLY A 287 14.50 11.55 5.20
N LEU A 288 15.00 10.56 4.46
CA LEU A 288 15.61 9.36 5.03
C LEU A 288 16.91 9.67 5.79
N LEU A 289 17.76 10.54 5.27
CA LEU A 289 18.96 10.98 5.98
C LEU A 289 18.64 11.75 7.25
N VAL A 290 17.58 12.58 7.24
CA VAL A 290 17.06 13.24 8.45
C VAL A 290 16.62 12.20 9.48
N MET A 291 15.95 11.13 9.06
CA MET A 291 15.55 10.04 9.97
C MET A 291 16.76 9.25 10.50
N TRP A 292 17.77 9.02 9.68
CA TRP A 292 19.00 8.36 10.09
C TRP A 292 19.77 9.15 11.15
N LEU A 293 19.85 10.48 10.98
CA LEU A 293 20.53 11.39 11.90
C LEU A 293 19.65 11.82 13.10
N ALA A 294 18.44 11.25 13.23
CA ALA A 294 17.51 11.68 14.25
C ALA A 294 17.94 11.23 15.65
N HIS A 295 18.14 12.20 16.54
CA HIS A 295 18.38 11.99 17.97
C HIS A 295 17.16 12.32 18.85
N SER A 296 16.01 12.62 18.21
CA SER A 296 14.75 12.89 18.88
C SER A 296 13.57 12.41 18.05
N LEU A 297 12.46 12.12 18.73
CA LEU A 297 11.22 11.71 18.09
C LEU A 297 10.69 12.76 17.08
N LEU A 298 10.89 14.05 17.39
CA LEU A 298 10.45 15.16 16.55
C LEU A 298 11.21 15.19 15.23
N VAL A 299 12.54 15.07 15.25
CA VAL A 299 13.37 15.07 14.04
C VAL A 299 13.05 13.85 13.17
N LEU A 300 12.89 12.66 13.79
CA LEU A 300 12.46 11.47 13.09
C LEU A 300 11.08 11.66 12.46
N GLY A 301 10.15 12.27 13.18
CA GLY A 301 8.81 12.60 12.70
C GLY A 301 8.83 13.53 11.48
N ILE A 302 9.65 14.59 11.50
CA ILE A 302 9.80 15.50 10.34
C ILE A 302 10.28 14.72 9.11
N GLY A 303 11.30 13.90 9.25
CA GLY A 303 11.79 13.03 8.17
C GLY A 303 10.71 12.09 7.65
N ALA A 304 9.95 11.45 8.55
CA ALA A 304 8.85 10.56 8.20
C ALA A 304 7.74 11.28 7.43
N LEU A 305 7.30 12.46 7.88
CA LEU A 305 6.28 13.26 7.19
C LEU A 305 6.73 13.68 5.80
N LEU A 306 7.99 14.10 5.67
CA LEU A 306 8.57 14.47 4.38
C LEU A 306 8.58 13.27 3.41
N THR A 307 9.01 12.09 3.87
CA THR A 307 9.01 10.87 3.06
C THR A 307 7.59 10.45 2.68
N GLY A 308 6.63 10.55 3.57
CA GLY A 308 5.20 10.27 3.32
C GLY A 308 4.58 11.18 2.26
N PHE A 309 4.92 12.47 2.28
CA PHE A 309 4.45 13.42 1.28
C PHE A 309 5.00 13.09 -0.11
N VAL A 310 6.32 12.94 -0.24
CA VAL A 310 6.95 12.75 -1.55
C VAL A 310 6.73 11.35 -2.13
N TYR A 311 6.58 10.33 -1.29
CA TYR A 311 6.23 8.98 -1.73
C TYR A 311 4.90 8.98 -2.50
N SER A 312 3.87 9.56 -1.91
CA SER A 312 2.55 9.63 -2.52
C SER A 312 2.56 10.45 -3.81
N LEU A 313 3.29 11.58 -3.81
CA LEU A 313 3.50 12.42 -4.99
C LEU A 313 4.15 11.64 -6.14
N GLY A 314 5.19 10.86 -5.83
CA GLY A 314 5.93 10.08 -6.83
C GLY A 314 5.09 9.00 -7.49
N VAL A 315 4.33 8.25 -6.69
CA VAL A 315 3.44 7.20 -7.21
C VAL A 315 2.32 7.81 -8.06
N THR A 316 1.68 8.87 -7.59
CA THR A 316 0.62 9.57 -8.34
C THR A 316 1.15 10.11 -9.66
N TYR A 317 2.38 10.65 -9.66
CA TYR A 317 2.99 11.19 -10.88
C TYR A 317 3.30 10.09 -11.92
N VAL A 318 3.71 8.90 -11.50
CA VAL A 318 3.89 7.76 -12.41
C VAL A 318 2.57 7.40 -13.10
N PHE A 319 1.45 7.33 -12.37
CA PHE A 319 0.15 7.06 -12.96
C PHE A 319 -0.32 8.18 -13.91
N ASN A 320 -0.01 9.44 -13.58
CA ASN A 320 -0.26 10.58 -14.48
C ASN A 320 0.53 10.45 -15.78
N LEU A 321 1.84 10.18 -15.70
CA LEU A 321 2.68 10.00 -16.89
C LEU A 321 2.18 8.87 -17.80
N ILE A 322 1.74 7.74 -17.22
CA ILE A 322 1.17 6.65 -18.01
C ILE A 322 -0.09 7.11 -18.72
N SER A 323 -0.98 7.84 -18.03
CA SER A 323 -2.24 8.31 -18.64
C SER A 323 -2.02 9.33 -19.75
N GLU A 324 -0.95 10.12 -19.70
CA GLU A 324 -0.59 11.11 -20.72
C GLU A 324 0.20 10.53 -21.90
N THR A 325 1.11 9.58 -21.63
CA THR A 325 2.09 9.12 -22.63
C THR A 325 1.69 7.82 -23.33
N ILE A 326 0.83 7.02 -22.70
CA ILE A 326 0.46 5.70 -23.23
C ILE A 326 -0.90 5.77 -23.93
N HIS A 327 -0.96 5.26 -25.16
CA HIS A 327 -2.19 5.23 -25.93
C HIS A 327 -3.28 4.42 -25.20
N LYS A 328 -4.54 4.87 -25.24
CA LYS A 328 -5.70 4.28 -24.53
C LYS A 328 -5.79 2.76 -24.64
N ARG A 329 -5.39 2.19 -25.79
CA ARG A 329 -5.37 0.75 -26.04
C ARG A 329 -4.46 -0.04 -25.10
N HIS A 330 -3.31 0.52 -24.71
CA HIS A 330 -2.31 -0.13 -23.85
C HIS A 330 -2.33 0.37 -22.42
N LEU A 331 -3.21 1.34 -22.12
CA LEU A 331 -3.29 1.99 -20.80
C LEU A 331 -3.58 0.99 -19.69
N HIS A 332 -4.50 0.05 -19.91
CA HIS A 332 -4.81 -0.99 -18.91
C HIS A 332 -3.58 -1.86 -18.59
N THR A 333 -2.88 -2.34 -19.63
CA THR A 333 -1.67 -3.16 -19.43
C THR A 333 -0.57 -2.38 -18.70
N ALA A 334 -0.35 -1.11 -19.08
CA ALA A 334 0.64 -0.25 -18.45
C ALA A 334 0.32 0.00 -16.96
N THR A 335 -0.94 0.33 -16.66
CA THR A 335 -1.41 0.52 -15.28
C THR A 335 -1.24 -0.75 -14.44
N THR A 336 -1.59 -1.92 -15.01
CA THR A 336 -1.42 -3.22 -14.33
C THR A 336 0.03 -3.51 -14.03
N LEU A 337 0.95 -3.28 -14.97
CA LEU A 337 2.39 -3.48 -14.76
C LEU A 337 2.94 -2.58 -13.65
N VAL A 338 2.51 -1.31 -13.60
CA VAL A 338 2.92 -0.40 -12.52
C VAL A 338 2.33 -0.84 -11.17
N LEU A 339 1.07 -1.24 -11.13
CA LEU A 339 0.47 -1.78 -9.89
C LEU A 339 1.19 -3.03 -9.40
N LEU A 340 1.60 -3.92 -10.31
CA LEU A 340 2.43 -5.08 -9.95
C LEU A 340 3.79 -4.64 -9.39
N GLY A 341 4.44 -3.64 -10.01
CA GLY A 341 5.68 -3.05 -9.49
C GLY A 341 5.51 -2.48 -8.07
N CYS A 342 4.43 -1.73 -7.82
CA CYS A 342 4.08 -1.21 -6.51
C CYS A 342 3.91 -2.32 -5.46
N ASN A 343 3.13 -3.36 -5.78
CA ASN A 343 2.89 -4.46 -4.84
C ASN A 343 4.16 -5.29 -4.59
N LEU A 344 4.99 -5.52 -5.63
CA LEU A 344 6.29 -6.15 -5.46
C LEU A 344 7.21 -5.33 -4.56
N GLY A 345 7.26 -4.01 -4.76
CA GLY A 345 8.03 -3.11 -3.90
C GLY A 345 7.63 -3.27 -2.42
N GLY A 346 6.32 -3.21 -2.12
CA GLY A 346 5.82 -3.45 -0.78
C GLY A 346 6.19 -4.84 -0.24
N ALA A 347 5.89 -5.89 -1.00
CA ALA A 347 6.16 -7.27 -0.59
C ALA A 347 7.65 -7.52 -0.28
N CYS A 348 8.56 -6.95 -1.08
CA CYS A 348 9.99 -7.14 -0.93
C CYS A 348 10.61 -6.30 0.20
N ALA A 349 9.86 -5.42 0.88
CA ALA A 349 10.43 -4.52 1.89
C ALA A 349 11.19 -5.26 3.00
N SER A 350 10.58 -6.27 3.63
CA SER A 350 11.23 -7.07 4.67
C SER A 350 12.44 -7.87 4.15
N LEU A 351 12.36 -8.40 2.92
CA LEU A 351 13.46 -9.14 2.32
C LEU A 351 14.67 -8.25 2.05
N VAL A 352 14.44 -7.02 1.56
CA VAL A 352 15.52 -6.03 1.33
C VAL A 352 16.10 -5.55 2.66
N LEU A 353 15.26 -5.32 3.67
CA LEU A 353 15.73 -4.97 5.01
C LEU A 353 16.59 -6.10 5.62
N ARG A 354 16.19 -7.37 5.43
CA ARG A 354 17.00 -8.53 5.83
C ARG A 354 18.34 -8.55 5.09
N LEU A 355 18.35 -8.28 3.79
CA LEU A 355 19.60 -8.20 3.02
C LEU A 355 20.52 -7.11 3.59
N PHE A 356 19.99 -5.96 3.98
CA PHE A 356 20.79 -4.91 4.60
C PHE A 356 21.34 -5.34 5.97
N GLY A 357 20.59 -6.13 6.75
CA GLY A 357 21.02 -6.67 8.03
C GLY A 357 22.32 -7.51 7.96
N PHE A 358 22.70 -8.04 6.78
CA PHE A 358 23.99 -8.71 6.61
C PHE A 358 25.18 -7.74 6.57
N PHE A 359 24.94 -6.45 6.27
CA PHE A 359 25.96 -5.43 6.08
C PHE A 359 25.91 -4.32 7.13
N THR A 360 24.86 -4.31 7.97
CA THR A 360 24.61 -3.25 8.93
C THR A 360 24.40 -3.81 10.33
N SER A 361 24.78 -3.06 11.35
CA SER A 361 24.69 -3.45 12.76
C SER A 361 23.48 -2.85 13.48
N GLY A 362 22.79 -1.89 12.86
CA GLY A 362 21.67 -1.21 13.50
C GLY A 362 20.45 -1.00 12.60
N PRO A 363 19.23 -0.90 13.18
CA PRO A 363 17.99 -0.77 12.41
C PRO A 363 17.88 0.58 11.66
N ALA A 364 18.54 1.64 12.16
CA ALA A 364 18.49 2.96 11.53
C ALA A 364 19.37 3.06 10.27
N GLU A 365 20.36 2.18 10.12
CA GLU A 365 21.29 2.21 8.96
C GLU A 365 20.55 1.94 7.64
N ALA A 366 19.41 1.25 7.69
CA ALA A 366 18.56 1.08 6.53
C ALA A 366 18.10 2.44 5.94
N PHE A 367 17.87 3.45 6.78
CA PHE A 367 17.52 4.79 6.30
C PHE A 367 18.69 5.45 5.56
N ALA A 368 19.93 5.25 6.02
CA ALA A 368 21.12 5.78 5.34
C ALA A 368 21.30 5.13 3.97
N ILE A 369 21.18 3.79 3.88
CA ILE A 369 21.33 3.06 2.62
C ILE A 369 20.26 3.48 1.62
N PHE A 370 18.99 3.45 2.01
CA PHE A 370 17.90 3.91 1.13
C PHE A 370 18.04 5.40 0.79
N GLY A 371 18.51 6.22 1.73
CA GLY A 371 18.80 7.63 1.51
C GLY A 371 19.85 7.84 0.41
N GLY A 372 20.97 7.14 0.51
CA GLY A 372 22.04 7.17 -0.49
C GLY A 372 21.57 6.68 -1.87
N LEU A 373 20.86 5.55 -1.92
CA LEU A 373 20.28 5.01 -3.16
C LEU A 373 19.28 5.98 -3.80
N SER A 374 18.44 6.62 -3.00
CA SER A 374 17.46 7.60 -3.49
C SER A 374 18.13 8.85 -4.05
N ILE A 375 19.12 9.39 -3.36
CA ILE A 375 19.89 10.54 -3.85
C ILE A 375 20.63 10.18 -5.13
N GLY A 376 21.30 9.02 -5.17
CA GLY A 376 21.98 8.53 -6.37
C GLY A 376 21.05 8.41 -7.57
N LEU A 377 19.88 7.78 -7.38
CA LEU A 377 18.86 7.68 -8.43
C LEU A 377 18.36 9.08 -8.86
N GLY A 378 18.12 9.98 -7.90
CA GLY A 378 17.66 11.34 -8.17
C GLY A 378 18.67 12.13 -9.00
N LEU A 379 19.95 12.02 -8.69
CA LEU A 379 21.04 12.66 -9.46
C LEU A 379 21.13 12.08 -10.87
N VAL A 380 21.05 10.76 -11.03
CA VAL A 380 21.07 10.12 -12.36
C VAL A 380 19.90 10.61 -13.22
N LEU A 381 18.69 10.66 -12.66
CA LEU A 381 17.51 11.16 -13.37
C LEU A 381 17.62 12.63 -13.72
N TRP A 382 18.20 13.44 -12.84
CA TRP A 382 18.42 14.87 -13.06
C TRP A 382 19.46 15.12 -14.16
N LEU A 383 20.59 14.41 -14.14
CA LEU A 383 21.66 14.49 -15.14
C LEU A 383 21.14 14.05 -16.52
N LYS A 384 20.49 12.88 -16.59
CA LYS A 384 19.92 12.38 -17.86
C LYS A 384 19.01 13.39 -18.53
N ARG A 385 18.25 14.14 -17.74
CA ARG A 385 17.36 15.18 -18.27
C ARG A 385 18.14 16.38 -18.80
N ARG A 386 19.26 16.75 -18.17
CA ARG A 386 20.04 17.93 -18.58
C ARG A 386 20.74 17.70 -19.92
N PHE A 387 20.99 16.43 -20.26
CA PHE A 387 21.66 16.03 -21.50
C PHE A 387 20.74 15.43 -22.57
N SER A 388 19.40 15.37 -22.33
CA SER A 388 18.34 15.04 -23.30
C SER A 388 17.58 16.28 -23.73
#